data_ca73d14d2d912e75e3388894d9117701
#
_entry.id   ca73d14d2d912e75e3388894d9117701
#
_cell.length_a   1.000
_cell.length_b   1.000
_cell.length_c   1.000
_cell.angle_alpha   90.00
_cell.angle_beta   90.00
_cell.angle_gamma   90.00
#
_symmetry.space_group_name_H-M   'P 1'
#
loop_
_entity.id
_entity.type
_entity.pdbx_description
1 polymer ?
#
loop_
_entity_poly.entity_id
_entity_poly.type
_entity_poly.pdbx_seq_one_letter_code
_entity_poly.pdbx_strand_id
1 'polypeptide(L)' 'TWADDRTCAVSCTGHGEFFIRGVVAYDIACLMEYRNLPLAEACRIVLFDKLLPVGGEGGLVAVDAAGNVVLPFN' A
#
# COMPACT_ATOMS: atom_id res chain seq x y z
N THR A 1 2.08 -7.16 6.07
CA THR A 1 1.23 -6.32 6.93
C THR A 1 2.07 -5.24 7.59
N TRP A 2 1.57 -4.03 7.59
CA TRP A 2 2.20 -2.88 8.23
C TRP A 2 1.13 -2.05 8.90
N ALA A 3 1.40 -1.53 10.07
CA ALA A 3 0.47 -0.67 10.77
C ALA A 3 1.23 0.44 11.50
N ASP A 4 0.76 1.67 11.35
CA ASP A 4 1.30 2.84 12.01
C ASP A 4 0.14 3.81 12.27
N ASP A 5 -0.07 4.15 13.53
CA ASP A 5 -1.18 5.03 13.94
C ASP A 5 -1.14 6.40 13.27
N ARG A 6 0.04 6.83 12.80
CA ARG A 6 0.20 8.13 12.14
C ARG A 6 -0.24 8.10 10.69
N THR A 7 -0.26 6.95 10.06
CA THR A 7 -0.53 6.83 8.63
C THR A 7 -1.62 5.82 8.31
N CYS A 8 -1.30 4.54 8.29
CA CYS A 8 -2.22 3.52 7.80
C CYS A 8 -1.89 2.14 8.33
N ALA A 9 -2.85 1.25 8.17
CA ALA A 9 -2.64 -0.18 8.33
C ALA A 9 -2.92 -0.83 6.98
N VAL A 10 -2.03 -1.71 6.52
CA VAL A 10 -2.09 -2.32 5.20
C VAL A 10 -1.85 -3.81 5.31
N SER A 11 -2.68 -4.60 4.66
CA SER A 11 -2.49 -6.03 4.49
C SER A 11 -2.57 -6.36 3.01
N CYS A 12 -1.54 -7.00 2.49
CA CYS A 12 -1.43 -7.30 1.06
C CYS A 12 -1.73 -8.76 0.78
N THR A 13 -2.21 -9.04 -0.44
CA THR A 13 -2.50 -10.38 -0.91
C THR A 13 -2.07 -10.51 -2.37
N GLY A 14 -1.76 -11.74 -2.81
CA GLY A 14 -1.36 -12.02 -4.19
C GLY A 14 -0.18 -12.98 -4.22
N HIS A 15 0.32 -13.22 -5.44
CA HIS A 15 1.49 -14.06 -5.68
C HIS A 15 2.78 -13.27 -5.46
N GLY A 16 2.86 -12.57 -4.38
CA GLY A 16 4.05 -11.80 -4.08
C GLY A 16 4.96 -12.53 -3.12
N GLU A 17 6.24 -12.24 -3.19
CA GLU A 17 7.18 -12.61 -2.16
C GLU A 17 6.81 -11.90 -0.88
N PHE A 18 7.05 -12.54 0.26
CA PHE A 18 6.76 -11.92 1.55
C PHE A 18 7.43 -10.57 1.69
N PHE A 19 8.64 -10.46 1.18
CA PHE A 19 9.37 -9.23 1.28
C PHE A 19 8.77 -8.15 0.38
N ILE A 20 8.22 -8.51 -0.81
CA ILE A 20 7.54 -7.57 -1.68
C ILE A 20 6.31 -7.01 -0.98
N ARG A 21 5.54 -7.86 -0.33
CA ARG A 21 4.34 -7.42 0.39
C ARG A 21 4.68 -6.50 1.56
N GLY A 22 5.74 -6.82 2.29
CA GLY A 22 6.21 -5.98 3.38
C GLY A 22 6.69 -4.61 2.90
N VAL A 23 7.42 -4.60 1.80
CA VAL A 23 7.89 -3.35 1.20
C VAL A 23 6.72 -2.52 0.66
N VAL A 24 5.72 -3.16 0.05
CA VAL A 24 4.54 -2.47 -0.45
C VAL A 24 3.83 -1.72 0.67
N ALA A 25 3.55 -2.40 1.78
CA ALA A 25 2.86 -1.78 2.90
C ALA A 25 3.66 -0.62 3.49
N TYR A 26 4.95 -0.82 3.67
CA TYR A 26 5.84 0.22 4.19
C TYR A 26 5.95 1.39 3.22
N ASP A 27 6.03 1.12 1.93
CA ASP A 27 6.14 2.15 0.89
C ASP A 27 4.89 3.05 0.88
N ILE A 28 3.70 2.45 1.02
CA ILE A 28 2.45 3.21 1.13
C ILE A 28 2.51 4.13 2.35
N ALA A 29 2.93 3.60 3.48
CA ALA A 29 3.05 4.40 4.70
C ALA A 29 4.05 5.55 4.52
N CYS A 30 5.17 5.31 3.85
CA CYS A 30 6.17 6.34 3.58
C CYS A 30 5.62 7.45 2.67
N LEU A 31 4.86 7.09 1.64
CA LEU A 31 4.26 8.09 0.76
C LEU A 31 3.28 8.98 1.52
N MET A 32 2.52 8.41 2.44
CA MET A 32 1.62 9.20 3.27
C MET A 32 2.39 10.11 4.22
N GLU A 33 3.43 9.59 4.88
CA GLU A 33 4.17 10.34 5.89
C GLU A 33 5.07 11.43 5.28
N TYR A 34 5.81 11.09 4.23
CA TYR A 34 6.84 11.97 3.69
C TYR A 34 6.40 12.78 2.48
N ARG A 35 5.39 12.34 1.76
CA ARG A 35 4.84 13.04 0.60
C ARG A 35 3.46 13.63 0.87
N ASN A 36 2.90 13.40 2.04
CA ASN A 36 1.57 13.88 2.44
C ASN A 36 0.46 13.46 1.48
N LEU A 37 0.57 12.28 0.90
CA LEU A 37 -0.43 11.78 -0.03
C LEU A 37 -1.59 11.13 0.73
N PRO A 38 -2.82 11.25 0.23
CA PRO A 38 -3.93 10.49 0.79
C PRO A 38 -3.72 8.99 0.52
N LEU A 39 -4.37 8.16 1.33
CA LEU A 39 -4.21 6.71 1.25
C LEU A 39 -4.47 6.16 -0.15
N ALA A 40 -5.57 6.57 -0.79
CA ALA A 40 -5.93 6.07 -2.11
C ALA A 40 -4.85 6.36 -3.16
N GLU A 41 -4.28 7.56 -3.13
CA GLU A 41 -3.22 7.94 -4.08
C GLU A 41 -1.92 7.20 -3.79
N ALA A 42 -1.55 7.03 -2.53
CA ALA A 42 -0.38 6.26 -2.15
C ALA A 42 -0.49 4.81 -2.64
N CYS A 43 -1.65 4.19 -2.45
CA CYS A 43 -1.91 2.83 -2.93
C CYS A 43 -1.84 2.74 -4.46
N ARG A 44 -2.41 3.71 -5.16
CA ARG A 44 -2.38 3.75 -6.62
C ARG A 44 -0.94 3.79 -7.14
N ILE A 45 -0.12 4.66 -6.56
CA ILE A 45 1.28 4.79 -6.98
C ILE A 45 2.02 3.46 -6.80
N VAL A 46 1.89 2.84 -5.63
CA VAL A 46 2.63 1.62 -5.35
C VAL A 46 2.16 0.47 -6.24
N LEU A 47 0.85 0.27 -6.38
CA LEU A 47 0.33 -0.86 -7.14
C LEU A 47 0.52 -0.70 -8.65
N PHE A 48 0.26 0.48 -9.18
CA PHE A 48 0.23 0.67 -10.63
C PHE A 48 1.51 1.26 -11.20
N ASP A 49 2.15 2.16 -10.49
CA ASP A 49 3.36 2.82 -11.02
C ASP A 49 4.63 2.06 -10.68
N LYS A 50 4.66 1.33 -9.57
CA LYS A 50 5.86 0.61 -9.11
C LYS A 50 5.79 -0.88 -9.33
N LEU A 51 4.71 -1.54 -8.92
CA LEU A 51 4.62 -3.00 -8.95
C LEU A 51 4.22 -3.54 -10.31
N LEU A 52 3.20 -2.98 -10.93
CA LEU A 52 2.71 -3.51 -12.20
C LEU A 52 3.80 -3.58 -13.27
N PRO A 53 4.65 -2.55 -13.46
CA PRO A 53 5.71 -2.61 -14.46
C PRO A 53 6.73 -3.72 -14.25
N VAL A 54 6.91 -4.21 -13.04
CA VAL A 54 7.85 -5.31 -12.73
C VAL A 54 7.15 -6.65 -12.57
N GLY A 55 5.89 -6.74 -12.97
CA GLY A 55 5.13 -7.98 -12.91
C GLY A 55 4.54 -8.31 -11.55
N GLY A 56 4.51 -7.36 -10.64
CA GLY A 56 3.90 -7.55 -9.32
C GLY A 56 2.39 -7.50 -9.43
N GLU A 57 1.73 -8.63 -9.18
CA GLU A 57 0.28 -8.74 -9.20
C GLU A 57 -0.25 -9.01 -7.81
N GLY A 58 -1.40 -8.42 -7.52
CA GLY A 58 -2.05 -8.63 -6.24
C GLY A 58 -2.92 -7.45 -5.86
N GLY A 59 -3.31 -7.45 -4.61
CA GLY A 59 -4.13 -6.40 -4.06
C GLY A 59 -3.80 -6.17 -2.61
N LEU A 60 -4.52 -5.24 -2.02
CA LEU A 60 -4.35 -4.97 -0.60
C LEU A 60 -5.65 -4.47 0.00
N VAL A 61 -5.68 -4.52 1.31
CA VAL A 61 -6.70 -3.86 2.12
C VAL A 61 -5.96 -2.84 2.96
N ALA A 62 -6.41 -1.61 2.98
CA ALA A 62 -5.77 -0.55 3.74
C ALA A 62 -6.78 0.36 4.40
N VAL A 63 -6.44 0.86 5.57
CA VAL A 63 -7.23 1.84 6.31
C VAL A 63 -6.30 2.91 6.86
N ASP A 64 -6.70 4.17 6.78
CA ASP A 64 -5.93 5.27 7.36
C ASP A 64 -6.43 5.65 8.75
N ALA A 65 -5.74 6.61 9.39
CA ALA A 65 -6.08 7.04 10.73
C ALA A 65 -7.45 7.72 10.83
N ALA A 66 -7.98 8.22 9.72
CA ALA A 66 -9.30 8.86 9.67
C ALA A 66 -10.43 7.87 9.39
N GLY A 67 -10.11 6.59 9.20
CA GLY A 67 -11.09 5.55 8.92
C GLY A 67 -11.42 5.34 7.45
N ASN A 68 -10.68 5.96 6.53
CA ASN A 68 -10.83 5.70 5.10
C ASN A 68 -10.30 4.32 4.76
N VAL A 69 -11.06 3.55 3.99
CA VAL A 69 -10.70 2.18 3.62
C VAL A 69 -10.58 2.10 2.10
N VAL A 70 -9.51 1.45 1.63
CA VAL A 70 -9.33 1.19 0.20
C VAL A 70 -8.99 -0.28 0.00
N LEU A 71 -9.45 -0.83 -1.14
CA LEU A 71 -9.30 -2.24 -1.48
C LEU A 71 -8.78 -2.37 -2.93
N PRO A 72 -7.67 -1.73 -3.29
CA PRO A 72 -7.22 -1.75 -4.67
C PRO A 72 -6.52 -3.06 -5.02
N PHE A 73 -6.58 -3.42 -6.31
CA PHE A 73 -5.73 -4.47 -6.86
C PHE A 73 -5.43 -4.14 -8.34
N ASN A 74 -4.33 -4.65 -8.81
CA ASN A 74 -3.89 -4.41 -10.17
C ASN A 74 -4.12 -5.59 -11.10
#